data_2939b7063c1eb5bdc42b5b3ba1d9437e
#
_entry.id   2939b7063c1eb5bdc42b5b3ba1d9437e
#
_cell.length_a   1.000
_cell.length_b   1.000
_cell.length_c   1.000
_cell.angle_alpha   90.00
_cell.angle_beta   90.00
_cell.angle_gamma   90.00
#
_symmetry.space_group_name_H-M   'P 1'
#
loop_
_entity.id
_entity.type
_entity.pdbx_description
1 polymer ?
#
loop_
_entity_poly.entity_id
_entity_poly.type
_entity_poly.pdbx_seq_one_letter_code
_entity_poly.pdbx_strand_id
1 'polypeptide(L)'
;MSTLGDLNLKAPLCVIGGEGRAIWTKELEVALMAGAVDAIVHSLKDVPTTMPEGTELAAILEREDPRDALVVKQGLPYKSLDEMPKGSVIGTSSVRRVALLRRSYPHLMFSDVRGNINTRLAKLDANDGPYTALVLAAAGLKRMELDHRITAYVAEPVLLH
;
A
#
# COMPACT_ATOMS: atom_id res chain seq x y z
N MET A 1 14.24 -16.52 13.57
CA MET A 1 13.51 -16.21 12.32
C MET A 1 14.27 -16.88 11.18
N SER A 2 13.68 -17.89 10.54
CA SER A 2 14.28 -18.51 9.37
C SER A 2 14.06 -17.63 8.14
N THR A 3 15.02 -17.59 7.26
CA THR A 3 14.90 -16.95 5.95
C THR A 3 14.27 -17.91 4.96
N LEU A 4 13.64 -17.42 3.91
CA LEU A 4 13.06 -18.25 2.83
C LEU A 4 14.06 -19.26 2.23
N GLY A 5 15.37 -19.01 2.39
CA GLY A 5 16.44 -19.94 1.95
C GLY A 5 16.51 -21.24 2.74
N ASP A 6 15.89 -21.32 3.92
CA ASP A 6 15.89 -22.52 4.77
C ASP A 6 14.70 -23.46 4.47
N LEU A 7 13.77 -23.03 3.60
CA LEU A 7 12.62 -23.82 3.21
C LEU A 7 12.99 -24.78 2.09
N ASN A 8 12.95 -26.08 2.38
CA ASN A 8 13.17 -27.13 1.37
C ASN A 8 11.89 -27.36 0.57
N LEU A 9 11.55 -26.39 -0.28
CA LEU A 9 10.34 -26.41 -1.09
C LEU A 9 10.40 -27.50 -2.17
N LYS A 10 9.45 -28.40 -2.17
CA LYS A 10 9.33 -29.50 -3.14
C LYS A 10 8.43 -29.17 -4.32
N ALA A 11 7.54 -28.20 -4.15
CA ALA A 11 6.65 -27.71 -5.19
C ALA A 11 6.93 -26.22 -5.51
N PRO A 12 6.53 -25.70 -6.67
CA PRO A 12 6.76 -24.31 -7.03
C PRO A 12 6.07 -23.36 -6.04
N LEU A 13 6.81 -22.32 -5.63
CA LEU A 13 6.25 -21.23 -4.84
C LEU A 13 5.18 -20.52 -5.69
N CYS A 14 3.94 -20.52 -5.22
CA CYS A 14 2.88 -19.78 -5.89
C CYS A 14 2.88 -18.31 -5.40
N VAL A 15 3.35 -17.40 -6.25
CA VAL A 15 3.23 -15.96 -6.02
C VAL A 15 2.09 -15.46 -6.91
N ILE A 16 0.93 -15.21 -6.31
CA ILE A 16 -0.18 -14.60 -7.03
C ILE A 16 -0.17 -13.09 -6.75
N GLY A 17 0.41 -12.35 -7.68
CA GLY A 17 0.21 -10.91 -7.80
C GLY A 17 -1.05 -10.65 -8.63
N GLY A 18 -2.13 -10.24 -8.01
CA GLY A 18 -3.38 -9.98 -8.73
C GLY A 18 -4.18 -8.85 -8.10
N GLU A 19 -4.81 -8.06 -8.95
CA GLU A 19 -5.68 -6.96 -8.55
C GLU A 19 -6.85 -7.45 -7.70
N GLY A 20 -6.81 -7.07 -6.44
CA GLY A 20 -7.89 -6.99 -5.47
C GLY A 20 -9.08 -7.91 -5.55
N ARG A 21 -9.14 -8.88 -4.60
CA ARG A 21 -10.32 -9.26 -3.82
C ARG A 21 -9.91 -10.34 -2.80
N ALA A 22 -10.45 -10.27 -1.58
CA ALA A 22 -10.25 -11.24 -0.48
C ALA A 22 -10.68 -12.72 -0.80
N ILE A 23 -11.13 -12.98 -2.01
CA ILE A 23 -11.56 -14.29 -2.51
C ILE A 23 -10.37 -15.25 -2.68
N TRP A 24 -9.18 -14.74 -2.92
CA TRP A 24 -7.99 -15.53 -3.26
C TRP A 24 -7.32 -16.23 -2.07
N THR A 25 -7.49 -15.73 -0.85
CA THR A 25 -6.84 -16.31 0.34
C THR A 25 -7.32 -17.74 0.57
N LYS A 26 -8.64 -17.97 0.52
CA LYS A 26 -9.23 -19.29 0.78
C LYS A 26 -8.86 -20.33 -0.29
N GLU A 27 -8.78 -19.94 -1.54
CA GLU A 27 -8.38 -20.83 -2.64
C GLU A 27 -6.90 -21.22 -2.51
N LEU A 28 -6.04 -20.29 -2.09
CA LEU A 28 -4.63 -20.56 -1.82
C LEU A 28 -4.45 -21.49 -0.61
N GLU A 29 -5.23 -21.30 0.45
CA GLU A 29 -5.25 -22.18 1.61
C GLU A 29 -5.65 -23.60 1.21
N VAL A 30 -6.67 -23.76 0.37
CA VAL A 30 -7.08 -25.07 -0.18
C VAL A 30 -5.96 -25.73 -0.96
N ALA A 31 -5.26 -24.97 -1.79
CA ALA A 31 -4.11 -25.50 -2.57
C ALA A 31 -2.95 -25.93 -1.65
N LEU A 32 -2.66 -25.18 -0.59
CA LEU A 32 -1.66 -25.54 0.43
C LEU A 32 -2.06 -26.83 1.17
N MET A 33 -3.29 -26.90 1.65
CA MET A 33 -3.79 -28.08 2.37
C MET A 33 -3.86 -29.34 1.50
N ALA A 34 -4.09 -29.17 0.20
CA ALA A 34 -4.05 -30.26 -0.77
C ALA A 34 -2.61 -30.68 -1.20
N GLY A 35 -1.58 -29.99 -0.73
CA GLY A 35 -0.20 -30.23 -1.11
C GLY A 35 0.13 -29.86 -2.57
N ALA A 36 -0.72 -29.03 -3.19
CA ALA A 36 -0.49 -28.52 -4.55
C ALA A 36 0.60 -27.45 -4.56
N VAL A 37 0.82 -26.76 -3.43
CA VAL A 37 1.92 -25.82 -3.18
C VAL A 37 2.50 -26.08 -1.81
N ASP A 38 3.78 -25.78 -1.60
CA ASP A 38 4.48 -25.96 -0.32
C ASP A 38 4.38 -24.73 0.59
N ALA A 39 4.19 -23.55 0.02
CA ALA A 39 4.05 -22.31 0.76
C ALA A 39 3.20 -21.28 0.01
N ILE A 40 2.59 -20.37 0.77
CA ILE A 40 1.83 -19.23 0.26
C ILE A 40 2.52 -17.94 0.71
N VAL A 41 2.61 -16.95 -0.17
CA VAL A 41 3.12 -15.62 0.15
C VAL A 41 1.97 -14.62 0.19
N HIS A 42 1.80 -13.97 1.34
CA HIS A 42 0.80 -12.95 1.57
C HIS A 42 1.39 -11.65 2.11
N SER A 43 0.72 -10.54 1.84
CA SER A 43 0.86 -9.37 2.71
C SER A 43 0.34 -9.74 4.10
N LEU A 44 1.08 -9.42 5.15
CA LEU A 44 0.72 -9.83 6.53
C LEU A 44 -0.70 -9.37 6.93
N LYS A 45 -1.16 -8.23 6.42
CA LYS A 45 -2.52 -7.70 6.65
C LYS A 45 -3.64 -8.60 6.10
N ASP A 46 -3.33 -9.48 5.15
CA ASP A 46 -4.27 -10.36 4.48
C ASP A 46 -4.20 -11.80 5.05
N VAL A 47 -3.26 -12.07 5.95
CA VAL A 47 -3.17 -13.34 6.68
C VAL A 47 -4.29 -13.41 7.71
N PRO A 48 -5.05 -14.52 7.79
CA PRO A 48 -6.10 -14.68 8.79
C PRO A 48 -5.55 -14.60 10.23
N THR A 49 -6.31 -14.01 11.12
CA THR A 49 -5.95 -13.97 12.57
C THR A 49 -6.03 -15.35 13.22
N THR A 50 -6.85 -16.23 12.67
CA THR A 50 -6.92 -17.64 13.06
C THR A 50 -6.43 -18.46 11.87
N MET A 51 -5.27 -19.11 12.04
CA MET A 51 -4.68 -19.94 11.01
C MET A 51 -5.49 -21.24 10.83
N PRO A 52 -5.66 -21.74 9.58
CA PRO A 52 -6.21 -23.06 9.35
C PRO A 52 -5.37 -24.14 10.05
N GLU A 53 -6.03 -25.19 10.56
CA GLU A 53 -5.37 -26.32 11.19
C GLU A 53 -4.34 -26.95 10.21
N GLY A 54 -3.14 -27.25 10.71
CA GLY A 54 -2.05 -27.79 9.92
C GLY A 54 -1.23 -26.75 9.13
N THR A 55 -1.51 -25.45 9.33
CA THR A 55 -0.72 -24.37 8.74
C THR A 55 -0.08 -23.49 9.81
N GLU A 56 1.05 -22.86 9.46
CA GLU A 56 1.75 -21.95 10.35
C GLU A 56 2.35 -20.76 9.57
N LEU A 57 2.66 -19.69 10.29
CA LEU A 57 3.41 -18.56 9.74
C LEU A 57 4.90 -18.89 9.80
N ALA A 58 5.42 -19.49 8.74
CA ALA A 58 6.78 -20.03 8.69
C ALA A 58 7.86 -18.93 8.66
N ALA A 59 7.59 -17.78 8.03
CA ALA A 59 8.53 -16.66 7.96
C ALA A 59 7.84 -15.32 7.86
N ILE A 60 8.44 -14.30 8.46
CA ILE A 60 8.08 -12.88 8.27
C ILE A 60 9.33 -12.19 7.72
N LEU A 61 9.21 -11.65 6.51
CA LEU A 61 10.29 -10.91 5.87
C LEU A 61 10.45 -9.53 6.51
N GLU A 62 11.65 -8.95 6.38
CA GLU A 62 11.90 -7.57 6.77
C GLU A 62 10.92 -6.64 6.05
N ARG A 63 10.31 -5.75 6.83
CA ARG A 63 9.33 -4.81 6.30
C ARG A 63 10.02 -3.67 5.58
N GLU A 64 9.58 -3.39 4.37
CA GLU A 64 9.92 -2.15 3.67
C GLU A 64 9.34 -0.93 4.41
N ASP A 65 9.76 0.27 4.08
CA ASP A 65 9.35 1.53 4.69
C ASP A 65 7.82 1.62 4.89
N PRO A 66 7.33 1.59 6.13
CA PRO A 66 5.90 1.54 6.43
C PRO A 66 5.19 2.87 6.24
N ARG A 67 5.94 3.96 6.05
CA ARG A 67 5.41 5.32 6.03
C ARG A 67 4.53 5.59 4.82
N ASP A 68 3.64 6.52 4.99
CA ASP A 68 2.89 7.11 3.89
C ASP A 68 3.68 8.29 3.29
N ALA A 69 3.68 8.38 1.97
CA ALA A 69 4.36 9.42 1.21
C ALA A 69 3.36 10.41 0.62
N LEU A 70 3.64 11.69 0.79
CA LEU A 70 2.98 12.78 0.07
C LEU A 70 3.68 12.96 -1.28
N VAL A 71 2.90 12.94 -2.36
CA VAL A 71 3.36 13.21 -3.72
C VAL A 71 2.57 14.40 -4.25
N VAL A 72 3.22 15.53 -4.40
CA VAL A 72 2.61 16.76 -4.90
C VAL A 72 2.61 16.77 -6.42
N LYS A 73 1.56 17.31 -7.04
CA LYS A 73 1.48 17.53 -8.49
C LYS A 73 2.67 18.33 -8.97
N GLN A 74 3.26 17.92 -10.09
CA GLN A 74 4.40 18.61 -10.68
C GLN A 74 4.08 20.08 -10.97
N GLY A 75 5.05 20.96 -10.68
CA GLY A 75 4.88 22.42 -10.85
C GLY A 75 4.22 23.15 -9.70
N LEU A 76 3.64 22.45 -8.71
CA LEU A 76 3.10 23.11 -7.51
C LEU A 76 4.20 23.29 -6.44
N PRO A 77 4.17 24.40 -5.67
CA PRO A 77 5.26 24.76 -4.75
C PRO A 77 5.21 24.07 -3.39
N TYR A 78 4.11 23.37 -3.08
CA TYR A 78 3.83 22.82 -1.75
C TYR A 78 4.81 21.72 -1.35
N LYS A 79 5.26 21.76 -0.09
CA LYS A 79 6.18 20.77 0.49
C LYS A 79 5.53 19.91 1.57
N SER A 80 4.39 20.35 2.10
CA SER A 80 3.63 19.65 3.14
C SER A 80 2.12 19.81 2.94
N LEU A 81 1.33 19.03 3.68
CA LEU A 81 -0.13 19.18 3.68
C LEU A 81 -0.58 20.49 4.31
N ASP A 82 0.20 21.02 5.27
CA ASP A 82 -0.09 22.29 5.97
C ASP A 82 -0.01 23.50 5.04
N GLU A 83 0.84 23.43 4.02
CA GLU A 83 1.03 24.52 3.04
C GLU A 83 -0.08 24.58 1.98
N MET A 84 -0.93 23.56 1.91
CA MET A 84 -1.95 23.47 0.88
C MET A 84 -3.15 24.34 1.20
N PRO A 85 -3.65 25.14 0.24
CA PRO A 85 -4.80 26.00 0.46
C PRO A 85 -6.09 25.19 0.71
N LYS A 86 -7.06 25.84 1.35
CA LYS A 86 -8.40 25.29 1.56
C LYS A 86 -9.01 24.81 0.23
N GLY A 87 -9.53 23.59 0.24
CA GLY A 87 -10.15 22.99 -0.94
C GLY A 87 -9.17 22.21 -1.82
N SER A 88 -7.87 22.18 -1.50
CA SER A 88 -6.93 21.30 -2.20
C SER A 88 -7.37 19.84 -2.12
N VAL A 89 -7.32 19.13 -3.25
CA VAL A 89 -7.81 17.75 -3.36
C VAL A 89 -6.68 16.77 -3.20
N ILE A 90 -6.76 15.93 -2.18
CA ILE A 90 -5.82 14.86 -1.89
C ILE A 90 -6.38 13.53 -2.38
N GLY A 91 -5.67 12.89 -3.31
CA GLY A 91 -6.06 11.60 -3.86
C GLY A 91 -5.56 10.45 -2.99
N THR A 92 -6.47 9.61 -2.51
CA THR A 92 -6.18 8.34 -1.84
C THR A 92 -7.39 7.42 -1.84
N SER A 93 -7.21 6.12 -2.06
CA SER A 93 -8.28 5.12 -1.98
C SER A 93 -8.35 4.44 -0.60
N SER A 94 -7.50 4.84 0.34
CA SER A 94 -7.46 4.26 1.67
C SER A 94 -8.44 4.98 2.61
N VAL A 95 -9.50 4.28 3.02
CA VAL A 95 -10.48 4.81 4.00
C VAL A 95 -9.79 5.22 5.30
N ARG A 96 -8.78 4.42 5.75
CA ARG A 96 -7.97 4.75 6.92
C ARG A 96 -7.27 6.10 6.76
N ARG A 97 -6.57 6.32 5.64
CA ARG A 97 -5.87 7.60 5.38
C ARG A 97 -6.85 8.75 5.33
N VAL A 98 -7.97 8.59 4.63
CA VAL A 98 -9.01 9.64 4.56
C VAL A 98 -9.50 10.02 5.95
N ALA A 99 -9.80 9.04 6.81
CA ALA A 99 -10.31 9.30 8.16
C ALA A 99 -9.30 10.10 9.01
N LEU A 100 -8.04 9.67 9.01
CA LEU A 100 -6.98 10.28 9.80
C LEU A 100 -6.60 11.68 9.29
N LEU A 101 -6.39 11.80 7.97
CA LEU A 101 -6.02 13.08 7.36
C LEU A 101 -7.14 14.11 7.45
N ARG A 102 -8.41 13.71 7.32
CA ARG A 102 -9.55 14.63 7.47
C ARG A 102 -9.64 15.20 8.88
N ARG A 103 -9.27 14.40 9.88
CA ARG A 103 -9.21 14.87 11.28
C ARG A 103 -8.14 15.94 11.48
N SER A 104 -6.94 15.75 10.90
CA SER A 104 -5.81 16.67 11.06
C SER A 104 -5.87 17.86 10.10
N TYR A 105 -6.43 17.67 8.91
CA TYR A 105 -6.50 18.66 7.83
C TYR A 105 -7.94 18.86 7.33
N PRO A 106 -8.85 19.40 8.18
CA PRO A 106 -10.27 19.53 7.83
C PRO A 106 -10.54 20.51 6.68
N HIS A 107 -9.57 21.31 6.31
CA HIS A 107 -9.65 22.26 5.20
C HIS A 107 -9.37 21.62 3.83
N LEU A 108 -8.84 20.40 3.81
CA LEU A 108 -8.53 19.67 2.58
C LEU A 108 -9.72 18.81 2.14
N MET A 109 -9.78 18.57 0.84
CA MET A 109 -10.76 17.66 0.23
C MET A 109 -10.07 16.32 -0.10
N PHE A 110 -10.80 15.22 -0.01
CA PHE A 110 -10.29 13.88 -0.29
C PHE A 110 -11.12 13.24 -1.38
N SER A 111 -10.43 12.66 -2.37
CA SER A 111 -11.04 11.98 -3.50
C SER A 111 -10.36 10.64 -3.74
N ASP A 112 -11.16 9.66 -4.19
CA ASP A 112 -10.66 8.33 -4.54
C ASP A 112 -9.77 8.40 -5.79
N VAL A 113 -8.62 7.71 -5.76
CA VAL A 113 -7.72 7.56 -6.89
C VAL A 113 -7.34 6.10 -7.06
N ARG A 114 -7.82 5.48 -8.14
CA ARG A 114 -7.60 4.05 -8.43
C ARG A 114 -6.64 3.84 -9.58
N GLY A 115 -6.10 2.63 -9.63
CA GLY A 115 -5.13 2.16 -10.60
C GLY A 115 -3.81 1.80 -9.95
N ASN A 116 -2.85 1.32 -10.73
CA ASN A 116 -1.48 1.14 -10.28
C ASN A 116 -0.79 2.50 -10.03
N ILE A 117 0.42 2.48 -9.48
CA ILE A 117 1.15 3.70 -9.10
C ILE A 117 1.34 4.63 -10.31
N ASN A 118 1.76 4.11 -11.46
CA ASN A 118 1.97 4.92 -12.67
C ASN A 118 0.67 5.58 -13.13
N THR A 119 -0.45 4.85 -13.12
CA THR A 119 -1.77 5.39 -13.45
C THR A 119 -2.18 6.51 -12.50
N ARG A 120 -1.91 6.33 -11.20
CA ARG A 120 -2.24 7.37 -10.19
C ARG A 120 -1.39 8.61 -10.37
N LEU A 121 -0.09 8.46 -10.64
CA LEU A 121 0.80 9.58 -10.92
C LEU A 121 0.40 10.32 -12.22
N ALA A 122 0.04 9.59 -13.26
CA ALA A 122 -0.48 10.20 -14.49
C ALA A 122 -1.76 11.00 -14.24
N LYS A 123 -2.68 10.50 -13.39
CA LYS A 123 -3.88 11.24 -12.99
C LYS A 123 -3.56 12.47 -12.14
N LEU A 124 -2.51 12.41 -11.31
CA LEU A 124 -2.05 13.54 -10.52
C LEU A 124 -1.52 14.65 -11.44
N ASP A 125 -0.65 14.29 -12.37
CA ASP A 125 0.07 15.25 -13.22
C ASP A 125 -0.74 15.70 -14.44
N ALA A 126 -1.93 15.14 -14.68
CA ALA A 126 -2.82 15.58 -15.75
C ALA A 126 -3.20 17.06 -15.56
N ASN A 127 -3.11 17.86 -16.64
CA ASN A 127 -3.39 19.30 -16.59
C ASN A 127 -4.79 19.60 -16.02
N ASP A 128 -5.78 18.85 -16.45
CA ASP A 128 -7.19 19.01 -16.05
C ASP A 128 -7.57 18.10 -14.87
N GLY A 129 -6.57 17.43 -14.26
CA GLY A 129 -6.80 16.51 -13.15
C GLY A 129 -7.20 17.27 -11.87
N PRO A 130 -8.11 16.68 -11.06
CA PRO A 130 -8.62 17.34 -9.86
C PRO A 130 -7.63 17.38 -8.70
N TYR A 131 -6.56 16.57 -8.76
CA TYR A 131 -5.69 16.34 -7.61
C TYR A 131 -4.61 17.40 -7.46
N THR A 132 -4.44 17.90 -6.24
CA THR A 132 -3.29 18.73 -5.82
C THR A 132 -2.13 17.85 -5.38
N ALA A 133 -2.43 16.74 -4.70
CA ALA A 133 -1.45 15.77 -4.25
C ALA A 133 -2.08 14.38 -4.09
N LEU A 134 -1.22 13.36 -3.97
CA LEU A 134 -1.59 12.00 -3.57
C LEU A 134 -0.94 11.62 -2.25
N VAL A 135 -1.60 10.74 -1.48
CA VAL A 135 -0.99 10.05 -0.35
C VAL A 135 -0.94 8.55 -0.67
N LEU A 136 0.29 8.05 -0.84
CA LEU A 136 0.61 6.69 -1.26
C LEU A 136 1.51 6.00 -0.23
N ALA A 137 1.64 4.67 -0.30
CA ALA A 137 2.64 3.95 0.48
C ALA A 137 4.05 4.21 -0.08
N ALA A 138 4.98 4.65 0.76
CA ALA A 138 6.37 4.89 0.39
C ALA A 138 7.02 3.63 -0.22
N ALA A 139 6.78 2.46 0.38
CA ALA A 139 7.25 1.17 -0.12
C ALA A 139 6.89 0.92 -1.59
N GLY A 140 5.69 1.32 -2.02
CA GLY A 140 5.27 1.15 -3.40
C GLY A 140 6.06 2.03 -4.37
N LEU A 141 6.29 3.28 -3.99
CA LEU A 141 7.09 4.22 -4.80
C LEU A 141 8.54 3.76 -4.91
N LYS A 142 9.16 3.35 -3.79
CA LYS A 142 10.54 2.84 -3.77
C LYS A 142 10.72 1.60 -4.65
N ARG A 143 9.81 0.61 -4.57
CA ARG A 143 9.86 -0.60 -5.41
C ARG A 143 9.75 -0.31 -6.91
N MET A 144 9.14 0.80 -7.26
CA MET A 144 9.01 1.25 -8.66
C MET A 144 10.07 2.27 -9.06
N GLU A 145 11.09 2.49 -8.21
CA GLU A 145 12.16 3.48 -8.42
C GLU A 145 11.63 4.93 -8.61
N LEU A 146 10.50 5.21 -7.96
CA LEU A 146 9.79 6.49 -8.01
C LEU A 146 9.92 7.30 -6.71
N ASP A 147 10.94 7.00 -5.90
CA ASP A 147 11.25 7.70 -4.66
C ASP A 147 11.54 9.18 -4.86
N HIS A 148 12.09 9.53 -6.03
CA HIS A 148 12.29 10.93 -6.45
C HIS A 148 10.98 11.75 -6.54
N ARG A 149 9.82 11.08 -6.60
CA ARG A 149 8.50 11.72 -6.60
C ARG A 149 7.97 11.99 -5.17
N ILE A 150 8.60 11.46 -4.15
CA ILE A 150 8.21 11.69 -2.75
C ILE A 150 8.57 13.13 -2.38
N THR A 151 7.55 13.95 -2.14
CA THR A 151 7.72 15.32 -1.67
C THR A 151 8.04 15.35 -0.18
N ALA A 152 7.31 14.57 0.61
CA ALA A 152 7.50 14.43 2.05
C ALA A 152 6.94 13.08 2.53
N TYR A 153 7.36 12.66 3.72
CA TYR A 153 6.69 11.59 4.44
C TYR A 153 5.61 12.17 5.35
N VAL A 154 4.44 11.55 5.34
CA VAL A 154 3.35 11.97 6.24
C VAL A 154 3.71 11.52 7.65
N ALA A 155 3.85 12.47 8.58
CA ALA A 155 4.29 12.22 9.94
C ALA A 155 3.33 11.32 10.72
N GLU A 156 3.88 10.47 11.59
CA GLU A 156 3.16 9.44 12.35
C GLU A 156 2.03 9.95 13.26
N PRO A 157 2.07 11.15 13.90
CA PRO A 157 0.96 11.58 14.75
C PRO A 157 -0.39 11.64 14.05
N VAL A 158 -0.36 11.77 12.71
CA VAL A 158 -1.57 11.80 11.88
C VAL A 158 -2.14 10.40 11.63
N LEU A 159 -1.31 9.35 11.76
CA LEU A 159 -1.65 8.01 11.29
C LEU A 159 -1.72 6.93 12.37
N LEU A 160 -1.32 7.22 13.62
CA LEU A 160 -1.15 6.21 14.69
C LEU A 160 -2.03 6.39 15.93
N HIS A 161 -3.05 7.24 15.89
CA HIS A 161 -4.00 7.36 17.02
C HIS A 161 -5.41 6.97 16.66
#